data_515211d1e4b75fa03e19ae150c5a47b9
#
_entry.id   515211d1e4b75fa03e19ae150c5a47b9
#
_cell.length_a   1.000
_cell.length_b   1.000
_cell.length_c   1.000
_cell.angle_alpha   90.00
_cell.angle_beta   90.00
_cell.angle_gamma   90.00
#
_symmetry.space_group_name_H-M   'P 1'
#
loop_
_entity.id
_entity.type
_entity.pdbx_description
1 polymer ?
#
loop_
_entity_poly.entity_id
_entity_poly.type
_entity_poly.pdbx_seq_one_letter_code
_entity_poly.pdbx_strand_id
1 'polypeptide(L)'
;PSMETASGRAILEQDPNSPGSLGIAISEAVEVAATSADTNYALGSVLNHVLLHQTVIGQEALEQLDMAGDYPDIVIGCAGGGSNFAGLAFPFVGKKVREGLKTQIIAVEPAACPTLTRGVYAYDFGDTAHLTPLVKMHTLGASFMPPGFHAGGLRYHGMAPLVSHLKELGLIDARAVHQTACFEAGVKFARAEGIVPAPESTHAVRVAVDEA
;
A
#
# COMPACT_ATOMS: atom_id res chain seq x y z
N PRO A 1 11.83 16.40 -1.30
CA PRO A 1 11.13 17.69 -1.38
C PRO A 1 11.71 18.58 -2.47
N SER A 2 10.89 19.44 -3.09
CA SER A 2 11.27 20.34 -4.16
C SER A 2 11.42 21.77 -3.62
N MET A 3 12.30 22.57 -4.22
CA MET A 3 12.40 24.01 -3.95
C MET A 3 11.33 24.82 -4.69
N GLU A 4 10.55 24.22 -5.56
CA GLU A 4 9.57 24.92 -6.41
C GLU A 4 8.22 25.11 -5.73
N THR A 5 7.87 24.28 -4.75
CA THR A 5 6.64 24.36 -3.98
C THR A 5 6.86 25.00 -2.60
N ALA A 6 5.83 25.60 -2.02
CA ALA A 6 5.91 26.14 -0.66
C ALA A 6 6.04 25.00 0.36
N SER A 7 5.31 23.90 0.16
CA SER A 7 5.37 22.71 0.99
C SER A 7 6.77 22.08 0.98
N GLY A 8 7.38 21.95 -0.20
CA GLY A 8 8.74 21.41 -0.34
C GLY A 8 9.81 22.31 0.31
N ARG A 9 9.75 23.62 0.09
CA ARG A 9 10.64 24.58 0.75
C ARG A 9 10.57 24.50 2.27
N ALA A 10 9.37 24.49 2.84
CA ALA A 10 9.18 24.40 4.29
C ALA A 10 9.83 23.15 4.91
N ILE A 11 9.79 22.02 4.21
CA ILE A 11 10.48 20.80 4.64
C ILE A 11 12.00 20.94 4.56
N LEU A 12 12.52 21.50 3.45
CA LEU A 12 13.97 21.68 3.26
C LEU A 12 14.57 22.74 4.18
N GLU A 13 13.79 23.72 4.62
CA GLU A 13 14.21 24.69 5.66
C GLU A 13 14.36 23.99 7.02
N GLN A 14 13.52 23.02 7.36
CA GLN A 14 13.60 22.26 8.60
C GLN A 14 14.67 21.17 8.56
N ASP A 15 14.77 20.46 7.45
CA ASP A 15 15.77 19.42 7.20
C ASP A 15 16.27 19.46 5.76
N PRO A 16 17.41 20.15 5.51
CA PRO A 16 18.01 20.24 4.17
C PRO A 16 18.39 18.89 3.54
N ASN A 17 18.52 17.84 4.35
CA ASN A 17 18.86 16.48 3.91
C ASN A 17 17.66 15.52 3.95
N SER A 18 16.44 16.04 4.04
CA SER A 18 15.24 15.23 4.12
C SER A 18 15.18 14.18 2.98
N PRO A 19 15.04 12.88 3.30
CA PRO A 19 14.91 11.84 2.28
C PRO A 19 13.57 11.89 1.55
N GLY A 20 12.66 12.75 1.97
CA GLY A 20 11.31 12.85 1.46
C GLY A 20 10.41 11.67 1.89
N SER A 21 9.12 11.84 1.62
CA SER A 21 8.10 10.81 1.81
C SER A 21 7.02 10.94 0.74
N LEU A 22 6.18 9.93 0.61
CA LEU A 22 5.02 10.02 -0.26
C LEU A 22 4.04 11.10 0.25
N GLY A 23 3.90 11.29 1.56
CA GLY A 23 3.08 12.36 2.15
C GLY A 23 3.54 13.75 1.73
N ILE A 24 4.85 13.99 1.66
CA ILE A 24 5.42 15.25 1.13
C ILE A 24 5.13 15.40 -0.36
N ALA A 25 5.36 14.35 -1.15
CA ALA A 25 5.09 14.37 -2.59
C ALA A 25 3.61 14.65 -2.90
N ILE A 26 2.69 14.12 -2.08
CA ILE A 26 1.25 14.42 -2.19
C ILE A 26 0.99 15.90 -1.88
N SER A 27 1.57 16.46 -0.81
CA SER A 27 1.45 17.88 -0.49
C SER A 27 1.87 18.76 -1.66
N GLU A 28 3.05 18.49 -2.24
CA GLU A 28 3.56 19.25 -3.38
C GLU A 28 2.66 19.13 -4.62
N ALA A 29 2.19 17.93 -4.92
CA ALA A 29 1.30 17.68 -6.07
C ALA A 29 -0.06 18.38 -5.91
N VAL A 30 -0.64 18.33 -4.72
CA VAL A 30 -1.91 19.03 -4.40
C VAL A 30 -1.73 20.53 -4.48
N GLU A 31 -0.62 21.08 -3.95
CA GLU A 31 -0.30 22.50 -4.03
C GLU A 31 -0.21 22.96 -5.49
N VAL A 32 0.51 22.24 -6.35
CA VAL A 32 0.64 22.56 -7.78
C VAL A 32 -0.73 22.54 -8.46
N ALA A 33 -1.54 21.52 -8.23
CA ALA A 33 -2.88 21.40 -8.82
C ALA A 33 -3.83 22.50 -8.33
N ALA A 34 -3.71 22.93 -7.08
CA ALA A 34 -4.53 24.01 -6.52
C ALA A 34 -4.14 25.42 -7.02
N THR A 35 -2.89 25.60 -7.44
CA THR A 35 -2.34 26.90 -7.87
C THR A 35 -2.21 27.06 -9.38
N SER A 36 -2.37 26.00 -10.16
CA SER A 36 -2.24 25.99 -11.62
C SER A 36 -3.58 25.70 -12.28
N ALA A 37 -4.07 26.60 -13.12
CA ALA A 37 -5.38 26.45 -13.77
C ALA A 37 -5.46 25.32 -14.83
N ASP A 38 -4.31 24.87 -15.32
CA ASP A 38 -4.16 23.85 -16.38
C ASP A 38 -3.63 22.51 -15.85
N THR A 39 -3.53 22.35 -14.54
CA THR A 39 -2.98 21.16 -13.89
C THR A 39 -4.04 20.43 -13.08
N ASN A 40 -4.14 19.11 -13.26
CA ASN A 40 -5.00 18.25 -12.48
C ASN A 40 -4.16 17.27 -11.66
N TYR A 41 -4.64 16.97 -10.45
CA TYR A 41 -4.03 15.97 -9.57
C TYR A 41 -4.59 14.59 -9.84
N ALA A 42 -3.71 13.63 -10.14
CA ALA A 42 -4.03 12.21 -10.26
C ALA A 42 -3.38 11.43 -9.11
N LEU A 43 -4.18 10.95 -8.17
CA LEU A 43 -3.70 10.13 -7.06
C LEU A 43 -3.68 8.65 -7.45
N GLY A 44 -2.55 7.98 -7.18
CA GLY A 44 -2.31 6.59 -7.56
C GLY A 44 -2.68 5.54 -6.50
N SER A 45 -3.10 5.93 -5.28
CA SER A 45 -3.39 5.00 -4.19
C SER A 45 -4.34 5.61 -3.15
N VAL A 46 -4.70 4.84 -2.10
CA VAL A 46 -5.42 5.27 -0.89
C VAL A 46 -6.92 5.55 -1.08
N LEU A 47 -7.31 6.26 -2.13
CA LEU A 47 -8.70 6.65 -2.32
C LEU A 47 -9.56 5.53 -2.94
N ASN A 48 -10.82 5.48 -2.55
CA ASN A 48 -11.75 4.41 -2.93
C ASN A 48 -11.88 4.18 -4.44
N HIS A 49 -11.89 5.26 -5.25
CA HIS A 49 -11.98 5.11 -6.70
C HIS A 49 -10.74 4.41 -7.29
N VAL A 50 -9.55 4.65 -6.73
CA VAL A 50 -8.31 3.96 -7.16
C VAL A 50 -8.39 2.49 -6.79
N LEU A 51 -8.81 2.17 -5.55
CA LEU A 51 -8.99 0.80 -5.10
C LEU A 51 -9.98 0.05 -6.00
N LEU A 52 -11.11 0.70 -6.31
CA LEU A 52 -12.17 0.12 -7.15
C LEU A 52 -11.67 -0.19 -8.56
N HIS A 53 -10.96 0.74 -9.21
CA HIS A 53 -10.39 0.51 -10.54
C HIS A 53 -9.41 -0.68 -10.55
N GLN A 54 -8.60 -0.82 -9.51
CA GLN A 54 -7.63 -1.91 -9.42
C GLN A 54 -8.25 -3.28 -9.14
N THR A 55 -9.52 -3.36 -8.74
CA THR A 55 -10.19 -4.66 -8.52
C THR A 55 -10.32 -5.50 -9.78
N VAL A 56 -10.10 -4.95 -10.97
CA VAL A 56 -10.00 -5.73 -12.21
C VAL A 56 -9.00 -6.87 -12.08
N ILE A 57 -7.89 -6.66 -11.35
CA ILE A 57 -6.87 -7.69 -11.12
C ILE A 57 -7.44 -8.88 -10.35
N GLY A 58 -8.12 -8.64 -9.24
CA GLY A 58 -8.72 -9.72 -8.44
C GLY A 58 -9.94 -10.36 -9.12
N GLN A 59 -10.68 -9.60 -9.95
CA GLN A 59 -11.79 -10.14 -10.76
C GLN A 59 -11.25 -11.11 -11.81
N GLU A 60 -10.25 -10.72 -12.59
CA GLU A 60 -9.61 -11.59 -13.57
C GLU A 60 -8.93 -12.80 -12.89
N ALA A 61 -8.31 -12.62 -11.72
CA ALA A 61 -7.75 -13.74 -10.96
C ALA A 61 -8.81 -14.76 -10.56
N LEU A 62 -10.01 -14.33 -10.16
CA LEU A 62 -11.13 -15.23 -9.86
C LEU A 62 -11.59 -16.02 -11.09
N GLU A 63 -11.69 -15.37 -12.25
CA GLU A 63 -12.04 -16.03 -13.51
C GLU A 63 -10.97 -17.06 -13.93
N GLN A 64 -9.69 -16.71 -13.80
CA GLN A 64 -8.59 -17.61 -14.12
C GLN A 64 -8.55 -18.83 -13.18
N LEU A 65 -8.84 -18.66 -11.90
CA LEU A 65 -8.93 -19.73 -10.93
C LEU A 65 -10.13 -20.66 -11.22
N ASP A 66 -11.28 -20.08 -11.58
CA ASP A 66 -12.46 -20.85 -12.00
C ASP A 66 -12.16 -21.70 -13.25
N MET A 67 -11.47 -21.13 -14.24
CA MET A 67 -11.00 -21.86 -15.43
C MET A 67 -10.04 -23.02 -15.07
N ALA A 68 -9.22 -22.82 -14.03
CA ALA A 68 -8.32 -23.87 -13.53
C ALA A 68 -9.03 -24.92 -12.65
N GLY A 69 -10.27 -24.69 -12.27
CA GLY A 69 -11.03 -25.55 -11.36
C GLY A 69 -10.48 -25.50 -9.93
N ASP A 70 -9.92 -24.36 -9.52
CA ASP A 70 -9.26 -24.19 -8.22
C ASP A 70 -9.75 -22.92 -7.50
N TYR A 71 -9.49 -22.85 -6.18
CA TYR A 71 -9.77 -21.68 -5.38
C TYR A 71 -8.72 -21.56 -4.25
N PRO A 72 -8.18 -20.35 -3.97
CA PRO A 72 -7.05 -20.23 -3.06
C PRO A 72 -7.47 -20.34 -1.59
N ASP A 73 -6.69 -21.08 -0.79
CA ASP A 73 -6.77 -21.07 0.66
C ASP A 73 -6.26 -19.75 1.24
N ILE A 74 -5.23 -19.16 0.60
CA ILE A 74 -4.59 -17.94 1.06
C ILE A 74 -4.40 -16.96 -0.11
N VAL A 75 -4.78 -15.69 0.09
CA VAL A 75 -4.49 -14.58 -0.83
C VAL A 75 -3.52 -13.62 -0.14
N ILE A 76 -2.37 -13.35 -0.78
CA ILE A 76 -1.30 -12.54 -0.21
C ILE A 76 -0.96 -11.40 -1.16
N GLY A 77 -0.95 -10.17 -0.66
CA GLY A 77 -0.59 -9.00 -1.45
C GLY A 77 0.20 -7.97 -0.66
N CYS A 78 1.13 -7.25 -1.32
CA CYS A 78 1.87 -6.17 -0.70
C CYS A 78 1.01 -4.91 -0.57
N ALA A 79 1.17 -4.19 0.53
CA ALA A 79 0.40 -3.02 0.89
C ALA A 79 1.32 -1.84 1.26
N GLY A 80 1.28 -0.78 0.44
CA GLY A 80 1.80 0.55 0.74
C GLY A 80 0.65 1.46 1.15
N GLY A 81 0.09 2.24 0.22
CA GLY A 81 -1.17 2.96 0.42
C GLY A 81 -2.42 2.07 0.37
N GLY A 82 -2.31 0.83 -0.07
CA GLY A 82 -3.36 -0.18 -0.02
C GLY A 82 -4.09 -0.48 -1.33
N SER A 83 -3.91 0.32 -2.39
CA SER A 83 -4.67 0.11 -3.63
C SER A 83 -4.28 -1.17 -4.38
N ASN A 84 -2.98 -1.49 -4.45
CA ASN A 84 -2.50 -2.75 -5.04
C ASN A 84 -3.06 -3.96 -4.29
N PHE A 85 -2.97 -3.96 -2.96
CA PHE A 85 -3.54 -5.01 -2.13
C PHE A 85 -5.07 -5.12 -2.33
N ALA A 86 -5.79 -4.00 -2.29
CA ALA A 86 -7.23 -3.97 -2.48
C ALA A 86 -7.65 -4.48 -3.87
N GLY A 87 -6.90 -4.10 -4.90
CA GLY A 87 -7.15 -4.54 -6.27
C GLY A 87 -7.14 -6.06 -6.43
N LEU A 88 -6.19 -6.73 -5.79
CA LEU A 88 -6.15 -8.18 -5.73
C LEU A 88 -7.20 -8.74 -4.76
N ALA A 89 -7.23 -8.25 -3.53
CA ALA A 89 -7.89 -8.92 -2.41
C ALA A 89 -9.41 -8.67 -2.32
N PHE A 90 -9.92 -7.50 -2.70
CA PHE A 90 -11.33 -7.16 -2.47
C PHE A 90 -12.33 -8.09 -3.16
N PRO A 91 -12.13 -8.58 -4.40
CA PRO A 91 -13.01 -9.59 -4.98
C PRO A 91 -13.07 -10.88 -4.15
N PHE A 92 -11.95 -11.32 -3.58
CA PHE A 92 -11.90 -12.49 -2.68
C PHE A 92 -12.56 -12.20 -1.32
N VAL A 93 -12.34 -11.00 -0.74
CA VAL A 93 -13.08 -10.56 0.47
C VAL A 93 -14.58 -10.58 0.20
N GLY A 94 -15.01 -10.09 -0.96
CA GLY A 94 -16.41 -10.10 -1.36
C GLY A 94 -16.99 -11.51 -1.40
N LYS A 95 -16.29 -12.49 -1.96
CA LYS A 95 -16.71 -13.90 -1.95
C LYS A 95 -16.70 -14.47 -0.53
N LYS A 96 -15.64 -14.21 0.24
CA LYS A 96 -15.55 -14.63 1.65
C LYS A 96 -16.77 -14.20 2.46
N VAL A 97 -17.19 -12.93 2.32
CA VAL A 97 -18.32 -12.38 3.06
C VAL A 97 -19.67 -12.92 2.56
N ARG A 98 -19.87 -13.02 1.25
CA ARG A 98 -21.13 -13.46 0.66
C ARG A 98 -21.37 -14.98 0.76
N GLU A 99 -20.31 -15.75 0.61
CA GLU A 99 -20.37 -17.21 0.48
C GLU A 99 -19.87 -17.94 1.73
N GLY A 100 -19.36 -17.22 2.75
CA GLY A 100 -18.83 -17.80 3.99
C GLY A 100 -17.52 -18.55 3.81
N LEU A 101 -16.72 -18.22 2.79
CA LEU A 101 -15.45 -18.89 2.52
C LEU A 101 -14.41 -18.60 3.60
N LYS A 102 -13.52 -19.57 3.84
CA LYS A 102 -12.49 -19.49 4.90
C LYS A 102 -11.14 -18.96 4.39
N THR A 103 -11.07 -18.48 3.15
CA THR A 103 -9.83 -17.94 2.57
C THR A 103 -9.16 -16.98 3.53
N GLN A 104 -7.91 -17.22 3.85
CA GLN A 104 -7.07 -16.26 4.58
C GLN A 104 -6.60 -15.17 3.62
N ILE A 105 -6.63 -13.91 4.06
CA ILE A 105 -6.24 -12.77 3.21
C ILE A 105 -5.22 -11.95 3.99
N ILE A 106 -4.00 -11.85 3.46
CA ILE A 106 -2.85 -11.29 4.16
C ILE A 106 -2.32 -10.07 3.41
N ALA A 107 -2.35 -8.91 4.06
CA ALA A 107 -1.66 -7.71 3.63
C ALA A 107 -0.22 -7.73 4.13
N VAL A 108 0.75 -7.54 3.24
CA VAL A 108 2.17 -7.55 3.60
C VAL A 108 2.75 -6.17 3.43
N GLU A 109 3.37 -5.67 4.48
CA GLU A 109 3.99 -4.34 4.53
C GLU A 109 5.46 -4.42 4.95
N PRO A 110 6.28 -3.39 4.62
CA PRO A 110 7.66 -3.35 5.09
C PRO A 110 7.72 -3.05 6.60
N ALA A 111 8.60 -3.74 7.30
CA ALA A 111 8.85 -3.48 8.72
C ALA A 111 9.36 -2.04 8.99
N ALA A 112 9.87 -1.36 7.96
CA ALA A 112 10.31 0.03 8.00
C ALA A 112 9.15 1.05 7.87
N CYS A 113 7.94 0.60 7.42
CA CYS A 113 6.75 1.44 7.26
C CYS A 113 5.47 0.64 7.60
N PRO A 114 5.31 0.22 8.89
CA PRO A 114 4.33 -0.79 9.30
C PRO A 114 2.99 -0.18 9.70
N THR A 115 2.22 0.33 8.75
CA THR A 115 0.96 1.05 9.00
C THR A 115 -0.12 0.16 9.62
N LEU A 116 -0.35 -1.05 9.08
CA LEU A 116 -1.39 -1.97 9.54
C LEU A 116 -1.02 -2.72 10.83
N THR A 117 0.28 -3.01 11.02
CA THR A 117 0.74 -3.83 12.16
C THR A 117 1.12 -3.00 13.38
N ARG A 118 1.54 -1.74 13.20
CA ARG A 118 2.01 -0.86 14.29
C ARG A 118 1.39 0.54 14.28
N GLY A 119 0.71 0.94 13.20
CA GLY A 119 -0.01 2.19 13.14
C GLY A 119 -1.23 2.20 14.05
N VAL A 120 -1.72 3.40 14.37
CA VAL A 120 -2.96 3.59 15.12
C VAL A 120 -4.13 3.76 14.17
N TYR A 121 -5.31 3.24 14.52
CA TYR A 121 -6.53 3.44 13.74
C TYR A 121 -7.20 4.74 14.17
N ALA A 122 -6.90 5.83 13.44
CA ALA A 122 -7.31 7.19 13.80
C ALA A 122 -7.63 8.03 12.56
N TYR A 123 -8.19 9.21 12.77
CA TYR A 123 -8.28 10.24 11.73
C TYR A 123 -6.92 10.91 11.55
N ASP A 124 -6.46 10.97 10.30
CA ASP A 124 -5.20 11.62 9.94
C ASP A 124 -5.31 12.22 8.53
N PHE A 125 -4.36 13.09 8.18
CA PHE A 125 -4.26 13.65 6.85
C PHE A 125 -3.55 12.69 5.89
N GLY A 126 -3.97 12.71 4.64
CA GLY A 126 -3.34 11.91 3.58
C GLY A 126 -1.97 12.45 3.16
N ASP A 127 -1.59 13.65 3.60
CA ASP A 127 -0.36 14.35 3.23
C ASP A 127 0.28 15.10 4.41
N THR A 128 1.56 15.41 4.27
CA THR A 128 2.36 16.01 5.36
C THR A 128 2.02 17.48 5.63
N ALA A 129 1.62 18.24 4.62
CA ALA A 129 1.23 19.65 4.77
C ALA A 129 -0.26 19.87 5.12
N HIS A 130 -1.01 18.79 5.31
CA HIS A 130 -2.43 18.80 5.68
C HIS A 130 -3.34 19.50 4.64
N LEU A 131 -3.02 19.33 3.38
CA LEU A 131 -3.79 19.88 2.25
C LEU A 131 -4.94 18.96 1.83
N THR A 132 -4.87 17.67 2.20
CA THR A 132 -5.90 16.67 1.90
C THR A 132 -6.92 16.57 3.03
N PRO A 133 -8.13 16.02 2.76
CA PRO A 133 -9.11 15.77 3.82
C PRO A 133 -8.63 14.78 4.88
N LEU A 134 -9.13 14.94 6.11
CA LEU A 134 -9.00 13.94 7.17
C LEU A 134 -9.76 12.68 6.80
N VAL A 135 -9.09 11.53 6.91
CA VAL A 135 -9.68 10.21 6.71
C VAL A 135 -9.33 9.27 7.84
N LYS A 136 -10.24 8.36 8.18
CA LYS A 136 -9.99 7.36 9.22
C LYS A 136 -9.22 6.19 8.64
N MET A 137 -8.02 5.95 9.13
CA MET A 137 -7.09 4.94 8.60
C MET A 137 -6.13 4.43 9.67
N HIS A 138 -5.48 3.30 9.41
CA HIS A 138 -4.26 2.95 10.12
C HIS A 138 -3.13 3.88 9.67
N THR A 139 -2.51 4.59 10.58
CA THR A 139 -1.50 5.61 10.29
C THR A 139 -0.32 5.58 11.25
N LEU A 140 0.85 5.94 10.74
CA LEU A 140 2.07 6.21 11.50
C LEU A 140 2.22 7.70 11.83
N GLY A 141 1.27 8.53 11.36
CA GLY A 141 1.26 9.98 11.45
C GLY A 141 1.65 10.68 10.14
N ALA A 142 0.93 11.75 9.78
CA ALA A 142 1.16 12.49 8.53
C ALA A 142 2.58 13.07 8.40
N SER A 143 3.28 13.28 9.52
CA SER A 143 4.69 13.72 9.57
C SER A 143 5.71 12.57 9.58
N PHE A 144 5.25 11.30 9.59
CA PHE A 144 6.16 10.15 9.61
C PHE A 144 7.05 10.13 8.36
N MET A 145 8.35 10.04 8.60
CA MET A 145 9.37 9.95 7.54
C MET A 145 9.91 8.51 7.50
N PRO A 146 9.49 7.69 6.54
CA PRO A 146 10.02 6.35 6.44
C PRO A 146 11.52 6.37 6.10
N PRO A 147 12.33 5.48 6.70
CA PRO A 147 13.73 5.36 6.33
C PRO A 147 13.88 4.96 4.86
N GLY A 148 15.06 5.21 4.27
CA GLY A 148 15.36 4.79 2.90
C GLY A 148 15.42 3.26 2.79
N PHE A 149 14.59 2.66 1.93
CA PHE A 149 14.64 1.24 1.57
C PHE A 149 14.18 1.05 0.12
N HIS A 150 14.56 -0.08 -0.50
CA HIS A 150 14.37 -0.32 -1.93
C HIS A 150 12.97 -0.86 -2.29
N ALA A 151 11.92 -0.24 -1.78
CA ALA A 151 10.53 -0.50 -2.14
C ALA A 151 9.75 0.83 -2.07
N GLY A 152 10.04 1.73 -3.00
CA GLY A 152 9.51 3.11 -3.02
C GLY A 152 8.00 3.16 -2.95
N GLY A 153 7.30 2.24 -3.61
CA GLY A 153 5.84 2.14 -3.59
C GLY A 153 5.22 1.73 -2.25
N LEU A 154 6.05 1.32 -1.26
CA LEU A 154 5.58 0.92 0.08
C LEU A 154 5.95 1.94 1.18
N ARG A 155 6.33 3.17 0.82
CA ARG A 155 6.79 4.22 1.75
C ARG A 155 5.71 5.26 2.05
N TYR A 156 4.52 4.83 2.45
CA TYR A 156 3.42 5.72 2.79
C TYR A 156 3.00 5.56 4.26
N HIS A 157 2.77 6.69 4.94
CA HIS A 157 2.47 6.73 6.38
C HIS A 157 1.08 6.22 6.75
N GLY A 158 0.16 6.15 5.79
CA GLY A 158 -1.24 5.78 6.02
C GLY A 158 -1.70 4.63 5.13
N MET A 159 -2.75 3.95 5.55
CA MET A 159 -3.38 2.87 4.80
C MET A 159 -4.76 3.31 4.32
N ALA A 160 -5.13 2.94 3.10
CA ALA A 160 -6.45 3.21 2.53
C ALA A 160 -7.57 2.93 3.55
N PRO A 161 -8.56 3.84 3.71
CA PRO A 161 -9.62 3.69 4.70
C PRO A 161 -10.38 2.35 4.62
N LEU A 162 -10.69 1.87 3.41
CA LEU A 162 -11.37 0.58 3.25
C LEU A 162 -10.49 -0.61 3.66
N VAL A 163 -9.19 -0.60 3.34
CA VAL A 163 -8.27 -1.66 3.79
C VAL A 163 -8.14 -1.63 5.30
N SER A 164 -7.98 -0.44 5.88
CA SER A 164 -7.95 -0.25 7.34
C SER A 164 -9.21 -0.79 8.01
N HIS A 165 -10.38 -0.50 7.44
CA HIS A 165 -11.65 -0.98 7.96
C HIS A 165 -11.78 -2.51 7.91
N LEU A 166 -11.34 -3.15 6.82
CA LEU A 166 -11.32 -4.62 6.74
C LEU A 166 -10.41 -5.24 7.79
N LYS A 167 -9.30 -4.59 8.12
CA LYS A 167 -8.40 -5.03 9.21
C LYS A 167 -9.10 -4.95 10.57
N GLU A 168 -9.81 -3.85 10.85
CA GLU A 168 -10.59 -3.69 12.09
C GLU A 168 -11.73 -4.71 12.21
N LEU A 169 -12.34 -5.09 11.09
CA LEU A 169 -13.38 -6.14 11.04
C LEU A 169 -12.81 -7.55 11.17
N GLY A 170 -11.50 -7.74 11.19
CA GLY A 170 -10.86 -9.05 11.22
C GLY A 170 -11.05 -9.87 9.93
N LEU A 171 -11.35 -9.21 8.81
CA LEU A 171 -11.54 -9.87 7.50
C LEU A 171 -10.21 -10.10 6.77
N ILE A 172 -9.18 -9.35 7.14
CA ILE A 172 -7.82 -9.49 6.63
C ILE A 172 -6.81 -9.51 7.79
N ASP A 173 -5.70 -10.21 7.58
CA ASP A 173 -4.52 -10.19 8.43
C ASP A 173 -3.47 -9.23 7.87
N ALA A 174 -2.46 -8.89 8.69
CA ALA A 174 -1.32 -8.10 8.26
C ALA A 174 0.00 -8.72 8.76
N ARG A 175 1.05 -8.64 7.92
CA ARG A 175 2.42 -9.05 8.26
C ARG A 175 3.40 -7.95 7.88
N ALA A 176 4.33 -7.66 8.77
CA ALA A 176 5.45 -6.75 8.50
C ALA A 176 6.74 -7.56 8.30
N VAL A 177 7.45 -7.30 7.20
CA VAL A 177 8.65 -8.07 6.82
C VAL A 177 9.85 -7.16 6.57
N HIS A 178 11.06 -7.66 6.87
CA HIS A 178 12.30 -6.93 6.64
C HIS A 178 12.80 -7.10 5.21
N GLN A 179 13.35 -6.02 4.62
CA GLN A 179 13.73 -6.00 3.20
C GLN A 179 14.77 -7.07 2.82
N THR A 180 15.72 -7.41 3.69
CA THR A 180 16.74 -8.43 3.41
C THR A 180 16.08 -9.79 3.16
N ALA A 181 15.13 -10.18 4.01
CA ALA A 181 14.37 -11.42 3.83
C ALA A 181 13.50 -11.38 2.56
N CYS A 182 12.97 -10.19 2.21
CA CYS A 182 12.22 -10.02 0.96
C CYS A 182 13.12 -10.24 -0.27
N PHE A 183 14.32 -9.68 -0.28
CA PHE A 183 15.25 -9.87 -1.41
C PHE A 183 15.70 -11.32 -1.53
N GLU A 184 15.97 -12.00 -0.43
CA GLU A 184 16.28 -13.44 -0.43
C GLU A 184 15.14 -14.25 -1.07
N ALA A 185 13.90 -13.96 -0.69
CA ALA A 185 12.72 -14.61 -1.27
C ALA A 185 12.55 -14.26 -2.75
N GLY A 186 12.77 -13.00 -3.14
CA GLY A 186 12.73 -12.55 -4.53
C GLY A 186 13.75 -13.26 -5.42
N VAL A 187 14.98 -13.45 -4.93
CA VAL A 187 16.02 -14.21 -5.65
C VAL A 187 15.63 -15.68 -5.81
N LYS A 188 15.07 -16.31 -4.75
CA LYS A 188 14.56 -17.69 -4.83
C LYS A 188 13.45 -17.79 -5.87
N PHE A 189 12.49 -16.88 -5.82
CA PHE A 189 11.36 -16.84 -6.76
C PHE A 189 11.85 -16.68 -8.21
N ALA A 190 12.76 -15.74 -8.47
CA ALA A 190 13.32 -15.53 -9.79
C ALA A 190 14.03 -16.78 -10.34
N ARG A 191 14.71 -17.54 -9.49
CA ARG A 191 15.37 -18.79 -9.88
C ARG A 191 14.41 -19.93 -10.14
N ALA A 192 13.30 -19.99 -9.38
CA ALA A 192 12.30 -21.05 -9.51
C ALA A 192 11.35 -20.81 -10.69
N GLU A 193 10.86 -19.56 -10.81
CA GLU A 193 9.78 -19.22 -11.74
C GLU A 193 10.28 -18.51 -13.03
N GLY A 194 11.54 -18.11 -13.09
CA GLY A 194 12.08 -17.36 -14.23
C GLY A 194 11.58 -15.91 -14.32
N ILE A 195 10.94 -15.39 -13.27
CA ILE A 195 10.37 -14.06 -13.19
C ILE A 195 11.10 -13.26 -12.10
N VAL A 196 11.64 -12.09 -12.45
CA VAL A 196 12.24 -11.17 -11.46
C VAL A 196 11.15 -10.29 -10.87
N PRO A 197 10.76 -10.50 -9.60
CA PRO A 197 9.73 -9.67 -8.97
C PRO A 197 10.26 -8.28 -8.66
N ALA A 198 9.35 -7.27 -8.67
CA ALA A 198 9.66 -5.95 -8.17
C ALA A 198 10.02 -5.98 -6.66
N PRO A 199 10.82 -5.06 -6.15
CA PRO A 199 11.15 -4.98 -4.71
C PRO A 199 9.91 -4.94 -3.81
N GLU A 200 8.85 -4.28 -4.25
CA GLU A 200 7.55 -4.27 -3.57
C GLU A 200 6.95 -5.67 -3.49
N SER A 201 6.87 -6.37 -4.62
CA SER A 201 6.27 -7.70 -4.74
C SER A 201 7.02 -8.76 -3.93
N THR A 202 8.34 -8.58 -3.71
CA THR A 202 9.14 -9.52 -2.89
C THR A 202 8.63 -9.63 -1.45
N HIS A 203 7.91 -8.61 -0.94
CA HIS A 203 7.29 -8.65 0.38
C HIS A 203 6.19 -9.71 0.43
N ALA A 204 5.31 -9.74 -0.57
CA ALA A 204 4.29 -10.77 -0.69
C ALA A 204 4.89 -12.16 -0.93
N VAL A 205 5.91 -12.26 -1.80
CA VAL A 205 6.64 -13.51 -2.07
C VAL A 205 7.28 -14.07 -0.79
N ARG A 206 7.85 -13.20 0.07
CA ARG A 206 8.42 -13.64 1.34
C ARG A 206 7.39 -14.32 2.22
N VAL A 207 6.22 -13.70 2.39
CA VAL A 207 5.16 -14.27 3.21
C VAL A 207 4.59 -15.53 2.57
N ALA A 208 4.46 -15.58 1.24
CA ALA A 208 4.02 -16.78 0.55
C ALA A 208 4.96 -17.99 0.80
N VAL A 209 6.27 -17.74 0.85
CA VAL A 209 7.27 -18.79 1.20
C VAL A 209 7.17 -19.20 2.66
N ASP A 210 6.75 -18.30 3.56
CA ASP A 210 6.60 -18.63 4.99
C ASP A 210 5.30 -19.38 5.31
N GLU A 211 4.24 -19.18 4.51
CA GLU A 211 2.94 -19.83 4.69
C GLU A 211 2.86 -21.20 3.98
N ALA A 212 3.75 -21.48 3.01
CA ALA A 212 3.81 -22.73 2.26
C ALA A 212 4.57 -23.84 3.03
#